data_bc66e4a41fd6a9b51516ac0c1a7abc91
#
_entry.id   bc66e4a41fd6a9b51516ac0c1a7abc91
#
_cell.length_a   1.000
_cell.length_b   1.000
_cell.length_c   1.000
_cell.angle_alpha   90.00
_cell.angle_beta   90.00
_cell.angle_gamma   90.00
#
_symmetry.space_group_name_H-M   'P 1'
#
loop_
_entity.id
_entity.type
_entity.pdbx_description
1 polymer ?
#
loop_
_entity_poly.entity_id
_entity_poly.type
_entity_poly.pdbx_seq_one_letter_code
_entity_poly.pdbx_strand_id
1 'polypeptide(L)'
;MHVDIGQLKYDLCVVRKGYRQLSGILWTANFLLLLLAGCFTFLLLAYEPSSDWHSTVFTLDQMDYRCTRSGGVLDLYATDGRRFVVNQNDEAIQHQLVVGQTYSAVYSDDLFHDILQSLSDGSTEYLILETSVAKYQSASRIAWILAIVFWAALGLLNVLYSTQCIKEERRRMLSYQKRKQQHR
;
A
#
# COMPACT_ATOMS: atom_id res chain seq x y z
N MET A 1 -2.70 38.76 4.03
CA MET A 1 -2.53 38.29 2.66
C MET A 1 -3.92 38.18 2.03
N HIS A 2 -4.33 39.23 1.27
CA HIS A 2 -5.64 39.23 0.61
C HIS A 2 -5.54 38.33 -0.64
N VAL A 3 -6.24 37.22 -0.62
CA VAL A 3 -6.39 36.34 -1.81
C VAL A 3 -7.45 37.00 -2.70
N ASP A 4 -7.06 37.48 -3.87
CA ASP A 4 -8.01 37.99 -4.86
C ASP A 4 -8.79 36.81 -5.47
N ILE A 5 -10.07 36.72 -5.08
CA ILE A 5 -10.98 35.66 -5.52
C ILE A 5 -11.19 35.70 -7.04
N GLY A 6 -11.13 36.87 -7.66
CA GLY A 6 -11.23 37.01 -9.11
C GLY A 6 -10.04 36.38 -9.83
N GLN A 7 -8.83 36.63 -9.32
CA GLN A 7 -7.60 36.03 -9.86
C GLN A 7 -7.59 34.52 -9.67
N LEU A 8 -8.05 34.02 -8.50
CA LEU A 8 -8.12 32.59 -8.22
C LEU A 8 -9.08 31.86 -9.20
N LYS A 9 -10.26 32.44 -9.46
CA LYS A 9 -11.22 31.89 -10.44
C LYS A 9 -10.64 31.85 -11.84
N TYR A 10 -9.91 32.86 -12.24
CA TYR A 10 -9.24 32.93 -13.54
C TYR A 10 -8.17 31.84 -13.66
N ASP A 11 -7.29 31.72 -12.67
CA ASP A 11 -6.22 30.73 -12.66
C ASP A 11 -6.78 29.30 -12.70
N LEU A 12 -7.87 29.00 -11.95
CA LEU A 12 -8.57 27.72 -12.02
C LEU A 12 -9.15 27.42 -13.42
N CYS A 13 -9.71 28.42 -14.09
CA CYS A 13 -10.22 28.25 -15.44
C CYS A 13 -9.11 27.92 -16.45
N VAL A 14 -7.96 28.58 -16.31
CA VAL A 14 -6.76 28.33 -17.13
C VAL A 14 -6.23 26.90 -16.91
N VAL A 15 -6.10 26.50 -15.66
CA VAL A 15 -5.66 25.13 -15.29
C VAL A 15 -6.63 24.09 -15.85
N ARG A 16 -7.95 24.28 -15.68
CA ARG A 16 -8.96 23.38 -16.25
C ARG A 16 -8.86 23.24 -17.77
N LYS A 17 -8.62 24.34 -18.47
CA LYS A 17 -8.40 24.32 -19.93
C LYS A 17 -7.13 23.58 -20.30
N GLY A 18 -6.04 23.79 -19.55
CA GLY A 18 -4.78 23.08 -19.70
C GLY A 18 -4.96 21.56 -19.56
N TYR A 19 -5.65 21.13 -18.52
CA TYR A 19 -5.92 19.71 -18.30
C TYR A 19 -6.74 19.06 -19.43
N ARG A 20 -7.63 19.78 -20.09
CA ARG A 20 -8.35 19.28 -21.26
C ARG A 20 -7.46 19.09 -22.49
N GLN A 21 -6.35 19.79 -22.55
CA GLN A 21 -5.36 19.71 -23.64
C GLN A 21 -4.14 18.87 -23.26
N LEU A 22 -4.21 18.14 -22.15
CA LEU A 22 -3.12 17.29 -21.68
C LEU A 22 -2.75 16.27 -22.76
N SER A 23 -1.44 16.14 -23.01
CA SER A 23 -0.95 15.06 -23.87
C SER A 23 -1.29 13.70 -23.23
N GLY A 24 -1.58 12.70 -24.07
CA GLY A 24 -1.93 11.36 -23.59
C GLY A 24 -0.90 10.79 -22.60
N ILE A 25 0.39 11.16 -22.74
CA ILE A 25 1.48 10.74 -21.84
C ILE A 25 1.27 11.24 -20.41
N LEU A 26 0.89 12.51 -20.23
CA LEU A 26 0.65 13.08 -18.89
C LEU A 26 -0.61 12.50 -18.24
N TRP A 27 -1.64 12.23 -19.05
CA TRP A 27 -2.84 11.53 -18.57
C TRP A 27 -2.50 10.12 -18.09
N THR A 28 -1.71 9.37 -18.86
CA THR A 28 -1.26 8.02 -18.50
C THR A 28 -0.42 8.04 -17.23
N ALA A 29 0.52 9.00 -17.11
CA ALA A 29 1.35 9.15 -15.92
C ALA A 29 0.53 9.45 -14.67
N ASN A 30 -0.44 10.39 -14.74
CA ASN A 30 -1.34 10.68 -13.63
C ASN A 30 -2.19 9.47 -13.23
N PHE A 31 -2.74 8.75 -14.22
CA PHE A 31 -3.54 7.56 -13.98
C PHE A 31 -2.72 6.46 -13.32
N LEU A 32 -1.50 6.22 -13.79
CA LEU A 32 -0.60 5.20 -13.24
C LEU A 32 -0.17 5.53 -11.81
N LEU A 33 0.18 6.79 -11.53
CA LEU A 33 0.50 7.24 -10.17
C LEU A 33 -0.68 7.13 -9.22
N LEU A 34 -1.89 7.48 -9.68
CA LEU A 34 -3.12 7.34 -8.90
C LEU A 34 -3.40 5.87 -8.58
N LEU A 35 -3.24 5.00 -9.57
CA LEU A 35 -3.45 3.56 -9.42
C LEU A 35 -2.45 2.97 -8.43
N LEU A 36 -1.17 3.31 -8.54
CA LEU A 36 -0.13 2.86 -7.61
C LEU A 36 -0.38 3.38 -6.19
N ALA A 37 -0.65 4.68 -6.03
CA ALA A 37 -0.96 5.26 -4.73
C ALA A 37 -2.19 4.60 -4.11
N GLY A 38 -3.23 4.37 -4.89
CA GLY A 38 -4.46 3.68 -4.45
C GLY A 38 -4.20 2.23 -4.05
N CYS A 39 -3.45 1.47 -4.86
CA CYS A 39 -3.07 0.09 -4.55
C CYS A 39 -2.28 0.00 -3.24
N PHE A 40 -1.26 0.84 -3.05
CA PHE A 40 -0.48 0.81 -1.82
C PHE A 40 -1.31 1.24 -0.61
N THR A 41 -2.17 2.24 -0.74
CA THR A 41 -3.09 2.64 0.34
C THR A 41 -4.07 1.52 0.67
N PHE A 42 -4.62 0.85 -0.34
CA PHE A 42 -5.52 -0.29 -0.15
C PHE A 42 -4.81 -1.47 0.53
N LEU A 43 -3.59 -1.81 0.09
CA LEU A 43 -2.77 -2.84 0.73
C LEU A 43 -2.51 -2.52 2.20
N LEU A 44 -2.22 -1.25 2.53
CA LEU A 44 -2.03 -0.83 3.91
C LEU A 44 -3.28 -1.02 4.77
N LEU A 45 -4.44 -0.62 4.25
CA LEU A 45 -5.71 -0.76 4.95
C LEU A 45 -6.15 -2.22 5.07
N ALA A 46 -5.83 -3.05 4.06
CA ALA A 46 -6.17 -4.47 4.05
C ALA A 46 -5.23 -5.32 4.91
N TYR A 47 -3.97 -4.89 5.09
CA TYR A 47 -2.94 -5.61 5.84
C TYR A 47 -2.55 -4.91 7.15
N GLU A 48 -3.40 -4.02 7.66
CA GLU A 48 -3.21 -3.53 9.02
C GLU A 48 -3.44 -4.72 9.96
N PRO A 49 -2.40 -5.24 10.64
CA PRO A 49 -2.59 -6.36 11.54
C PRO A 49 -3.60 -5.93 12.58
N SER A 50 -4.71 -6.66 12.69
CA SER A 50 -5.66 -6.41 13.74
C SER A 50 -4.87 -6.45 15.06
N SER A 51 -5.07 -5.46 15.92
CA SER A 51 -4.46 -5.44 17.25
C SER A 51 -5.03 -6.56 18.14
N ASP A 52 -6.05 -7.26 17.65
CA ASP A 52 -6.74 -8.33 18.34
C ASP A 52 -6.01 -9.65 18.09
N TRP A 53 -5.24 -10.01 19.10
CA TRP A 53 -4.47 -11.25 19.12
C TRP A 53 -5.27 -12.30 19.85
N HIS A 54 -5.48 -13.43 19.20
CA HIS A 54 -6.18 -14.56 19.76
C HIS A 54 -5.19 -15.68 20.10
N SER A 55 -5.33 -16.26 21.27
CA SER A 55 -4.60 -17.46 21.66
C SER A 55 -5.49 -18.68 21.54
N THR A 56 -4.96 -19.76 21.00
CA THR A 56 -5.68 -21.02 20.87
C THR A 56 -4.75 -22.20 21.06
N VAL A 57 -5.34 -23.35 21.36
CA VAL A 57 -4.67 -24.63 21.34
C VAL A 57 -5.37 -25.49 20.30
N PHE A 58 -4.61 -26.10 19.41
CA PHE A 58 -5.17 -26.95 18.35
C PHE A 58 -4.31 -28.19 18.12
N THR A 59 -4.91 -29.25 17.63
CA THR A 59 -4.20 -30.45 17.18
C THR A 59 -4.04 -30.38 15.67
N LEU A 60 -2.82 -30.55 15.18
CA LEU A 60 -2.49 -30.48 13.78
C LEU A 60 -2.98 -31.73 13.05
N ASP A 61 -3.85 -31.57 12.06
CA ASP A 61 -4.39 -32.65 11.23
C ASP A 61 -3.62 -32.82 9.92
N GLN A 62 -3.35 -31.69 9.25
CA GLN A 62 -2.67 -31.69 7.95
C GLN A 62 -1.82 -30.44 7.77
N MET A 63 -0.76 -30.57 6.98
CA MET A 63 0.10 -29.45 6.54
C MET A 63 0.17 -29.42 5.01
N ASP A 64 0.12 -28.23 4.44
CA ASP A 64 0.35 -28.00 3.01
C ASP A 64 1.36 -26.87 2.81
N TYR A 65 2.48 -27.16 2.16
CA TYR A 65 3.50 -26.16 1.87
C TYR A 65 3.46 -25.78 0.40
N ARG A 66 3.26 -24.47 0.15
CA ARG A 66 3.20 -23.91 -1.19
C ARG A 66 4.32 -22.94 -1.42
N CYS A 67 5.18 -23.22 -2.41
CA CYS A 67 6.14 -22.25 -2.91
C CYS A 67 5.44 -21.21 -3.78
N THR A 68 5.52 -19.95 -3.37
CA THR A 68 5.07 -18.79 -4.16
C THR A 68 6.27 -18.02 -4.68
N ARG A 69 6.06 -17.10 -5.65
CA ARG A 69 7.14 -16.24 -6.15
C ARG A 69 7.71 -15.30 -5.06
N SER A 70 6.94 -15.02 -4.03
CA SER A 70 7.29 -14.15 -2.90
C SER A 70 7.85 -14.92 -1.69
N GLY A 71 7.89 -16.26 -1.76
CA GLY A 71 8.36 -17.10 -0.67
C GLY A 71 7.45 -18.31 -0.42
N GLY A 72 7.78 -19.11 0.59
CA GLY A 72 6.97 -20.24 1.03
C GLY A 72 5.82 -19.79 1.92
N VAL A 73 4.68 -20.42 1.75
CA VAL A 73 3.51 -20.30 2.62
C VAL A 73 3.18 -21.70 3.15
N LEU A 74 3.09 -21.85 4.45
CA LEU A 74 2.71 -23.08 5.10
C LEU A 74 1.29 -22.95 5.66
N ASP A 75 0.38 -23.77 5.14
CA ASP A 75 -0.98 -23.89 5.64
C ASP A 75 -1.03 -25.01 6.67
N LEU A 76 -1.52 -24.74 7.86
CA LEU A 76 -1.76 -25.70 8.94
C LEU A 76 -3.26 -25.89 9.12
N TYR A 77 -3.72 -27.12 9.03
CA TYR A 77 -5.11 -27.47 9.23
C TYR A 77 -5.27 -28.15 10.60
N ALA A 78 -6.15 -27.61 11.40
CA ALA A 78 -6.49 -28.16 12.70
C ALA A 78 -7.61 -29.20 12.59
N THR A 79 -7.65 -30.15 13.52
CA THR A 79 -8.70 -31.19 13.58
C THR A 79 -10.12 -30.62 13.75
N ASP A 80 -10.25 -29.39 14.24
CA ASP A 80 -11.52 -28.68 14.37
C ASP A 80 -11.96 -27.93 13.10
N GLY A 81 -11.20 -28.07 12.00
CA GLY A 81 -11.47 -27.48 10.69
C GLY A 81 -10.94 -26.06 10.51
N ARG A 82 -10.29 -25.47 11.52
CA ARG A 82 -9.63 -24.17 11.38
C ARG A 82 -8.38 -24.29 10.50
N ARG A 83 -8.08 -23.22 9.77
CA ARG A 83 -6.90 -23.12 8.93
C ARG A 83 -6.05 -21.93 9.37
N PHE A 84 -4.80 -22.20 9.69
CA PHE A 84 -3.82 -21.20 10.05
C PHE A 84 -2.78 -21.05 8.94
N VAL A 85 -2.35 -19.85 8.65
CA VAL A 85 -1.34 -19.56 7.62
C VAL A 85 -0.07 -19.06 8.29
N VAL A 86 1.04 -19.74 8.00
CA VAL A 86 2.38 -19.29 8.39
C VAL A 86 3.01 -18.61 7.21
N ASN A 87 3.13 -17.31 7.29
CA ASN A 87 3.71 -16.48 6.23
C ASN A 87 5.21 -16.26 6.45
N GLN A 88 5.97 -17.34 6.58
CA GLN A 88 7.42 -17.30 6.74
C GLN A 88 8.09 -18.28 5.78
N ASN A 89 9.18 -17.83 5.16
CA ASN A 89 10.02 -18.60 4.24
C ASN A 89 10.79 -19.77 4.89
N ASP A 90 10.35 -20.26 6.03
CA ASP A 90 11.10 -21.23 6.79
C ASP A 90 10.61 -22.65 6.49
N GLU A 91 11.18 -23.27 5.43
CA GLU A 91 11.04 -24.71 5.18
C GLU A 91 11.42 -25.54 6.41
N ALA A 92 12.30 -25.01 7.28
CA ALA A 92 12.72 -25.67 8.49
C ALA A 92 11.56 -25.94 9.47
N ILE A 93 10.55 -25.09 9.51
CA ILE A 93 9.36 -25.26 10.38
C ILE A 93 8.55 -26.48 9.94
N GLN A 94 8.35 -26.66 8.63
CA GLN A 94 7.57 -27.77 8.11
C GLN A 94 8.12 -29.14 8.55
N HIS A 95 9.44 -29.28 8.56
CA HIS A 95 10.11 -30.54 8.94
C HIS A 95 10.13 -30.81 10.44
N GLN A 96 9.81 -29.83 11.26
CA GLN A 96 9.79 -29.96 12.71
C GLN A 96 8.39 -30.22 13.27
N LEU A 97 7.35 -29.88 12.51
CA LEU A 97 5.97 -30.08 12.95
C LEU A 97 5.52 -31.53 12.73
N VAL A 98 4.77 -32.05 13.68
CA VAL A 98 4.27 -33.45 13.64
C VAL A 98 2.75 -33.44 13.58
N VAL A 99 2.17 -34.11 12.59
CA VAL A 99 0.73 -34.32 12.47
C VAL A 99 0.23 -35.17 13.65
N GLY A 100 -0.89 -34.78 14.22
CA GLY A 100 -1.46 -35.40 15.43
C GLY A 100 -0.97 -34.80 16.73
N GLN A 101 0.03 -33.92 16.71
CA GLN A 101 0.53 -33.22 17.90
C GLN A 101 -0.31 -31.97 18.19
N THR A 102 -0.39 -31.63 19.49
CA THR A 102 -1.10 -30.44 19.94
C THR A 102 -0.13 -29.27 20.09
N TYR A 103 -0.53 -28.11 19.57
CA TYR A 103 0.24 -26.88 19.58
C TYR A 103 -0.56 -25.76 20.23
N SER A 104 0.14 -24.87 20.95
CA SER A 104 -0.36 -23.57 21.36
C SER A 104 0.03 -22.53 20.33
N ALA A 105 -0.90 -21.69 19.94
CA ALA A 105 -0.73 -20.70 18.90
C ALA A 105 -1.29 -19.34 19.30
N VAL A 106 -0.62 -18.29 18.83
CA VAL A 106 -1.17 -16.93 18.81
C VAL A 106 -1.35 -16.55 17.35
N TYR A 107 -2.53 -16.09 16.99
CA TYR A 107 -2.87 -15.71 15.64
C TYR A 107 -3.60 -14.35 15.62
N SER A 108 -3.57 -13.69 14.47
CA SER A 108 -4.36 -12.51 14.17
C SER A 108 -5.37 -12.83 13.09
N ASP A 109 -6.60 -12.36 13.27
CA ASP A 109 -7.62 -12.45 12.23
C ASP A 109 -7.26 -11.50 11.10
N ASP A 110 -7.07 -12.03 9.90
CA ASP A 110 -7.01 -11.24 8.67
C ASP A 110 -8.29 -11.45 7.87
N LEU A 111 -8.58 -10.55 6.94
CA LEU A 111 -9.79 -10.58 6.10
C LEU A 111 -10.04 -11.92 5.39
N PHE A 112 -9.00 -12.74 5.21
CA PHE A 112 -9.07 -13.99 4.45
C PHE A 112 -8.59 -15.22 5.21
N HIS A 113 -7.72 -15.08 6.22
CA HIS A 113 -7.06 -16.21 6.89
C HIS A 113 -6.58 -15.83 8.29
N ASP A 114 -6.57 -16.79 9.19
CA ASP A 114 -5.94 -16.67 10.50
C ASP A 114 -4.42 -16.76 10.32
N ILE A 115 -3.73 -15.63 10.48
CA ILE A 115 -2.27 -15.58 10.32
C ILE A 115 -1.59 -15.91 11.63
N LEU A 116 -0.78 -16.95 11.61
CA LEU A 116 -0.07 -17.44 12.77
C LEU A 116 1.13 -16.55 13.10
N GLN A 117 1.18 -16.06 14.32
CA GLN A 117 2.21 -15.16 14.83
C GLN A 117 3.17 -15.86 15.80
N SER A 118 2.67 -16.86 16.54
CA SER A 118 3.46 -17.70 17.43
C SER A 118 2.95 -19.14 17.38
N LEU A 119 3.87 -20.10 17.48
CA LEU A 119 3.57 -21.53 17.50
C LEU A 119 4.54 -22.23 18.44
N SER A 120 4.01 -23.02 19.37
CA SER A 120 4.80 -23.79 20.33
C SER A 120 4.09 -25.09 20.70
N ASP A 121 4.87 -26.14 20.99
CA ASP A 121 4.37 -27.40 21.56
C ASP A 121 4.53 -27.49 23.09
N GLY A 122 4.90 -26.38 23.72
CA GLY A 122 5.16 -26.29 25.15
C GLY A 122 6.62 -26.56 25.53
N SER A 123 7.41 -27.21 24.66
CA SER A 123 8.85 -27.44 24.86
C SER A 123 9.70 -26.63 23.88
N THR A 124 9.21 -26.42 22.68
CA THR A 124 9.90 -25.75 21.58
C THR A 124 9.01 -24.65 21.01
N GLU A 125 9.59 -23.46 20.84
CA GLU A 125 8.97 -22.37 20.09
C GLU A 125 9.40 -22.47 18.62
N TYR A 126 8.45 -22.77 17.73
CA TYR A 126 8.67 -22.83 16.29
C TYR A 126 8.55 -21.48 15.62
N LEU A 127 7.68 -20.63 16.14
CA LEU A 127 7.43 -19.25 15.72
C LEU A 127 7.47 -18.34 16.93
N ILE A 128 8.36 -17.35 16.89
CA ILE A 128 8.54 -16.36 17.95
C ILE A 128 7.71 -15.13 17.62
N LEU A 129 6.78 -14.79 18.51
CA LEU A 129 5.87 -13.66 18.38
C LEU A 129 6.58 -12.36 18.03
N GLU A 130 7.64 -12.00 18.78
CA GLU A 130 8.39 -10.76 18.57
C GLU A 130 8.99 -10.65 17.17
N THR A 131 9.53 -11.77 16.64
CA THR A 131 10.15 -11.81 15.32
C THR A 131 9.09 -11.66 14.22
N SER A 132 7.93 -12.29 14.38
CA SER A 132 6.82 -12.21 13.43
C SER A 132 6.27 -10.79 13.38
N VAL A 133 6.04 -10.17 14.53
CA VAL A 133 5.57 -8.77 14.63
C VAL A 133 6.58 -7.80 14.04
N ALA A 134 7.87 -7.96 14.33
CA ALA A 134 8.91 -7.08 13.79
C ALA A 134 8.97 -7.14 12.26
N LYS A 135 8.85 -8.32 11.67
CA LYS A 135 8.77 -8.48 10.19
C LYS A 135 7.55 -7.77 9.61
N TYR A 136 6.38 -7.95 10.23
CA TYR A 136 5.15 -7.29 9.79
C TYR A 136 5.25 -5.77 9.88
N GLN A 137 5.74 -5.25 11.01
CA GLN A 137 5.94 -3.82 11.20
C GLN A 137 6.92 -3.22 10.19
N SER A 138 7.99 -3.94 9.85
CA SER A 138 8.95 -3.47 8.85
C SER A 138 8.33 -3.40 7.46
N ALA A 139 7.57 -4.40 7.05
CA ALA A 139 6.86 -4.43 5.77
C ALA A 139 5.80 -3.31 5.69
N SER A 140 5.02 -3.12 6.74
CA SER A 140 4.04 -2.04 6.85
C SER A 140 4.70 -0.66 6.74
N ARG A 141 5.84 -0.42 7.41
CA ARG A 141 6.59 0.85 7.30
C ARG A 141 7.03 1.13 5.88
N ILE A 142 7.56 0.13 5.16
CA ILE A 142 7.98 0.30 3.77
C ILE A 142 6.78 0.64 2.89
N ALA A 143 5.65 -0.04 3.07
CA ALA A 143 4.43 0.23 2.30
C ALA A 143 3.89 1.64 2.58
N TRP A 144 3.93 2.13 3.83
CA TRP A 144 3.58 3.51 4.19
C TRP A 144 4.48 4.53 3.49
N ILE A 145 5.79 4.31 3.50
CA ILE A 145 6.74 5.20 2.82
C ILE A 145 6.43 5.25 1.32
N LEU A 146 6.19 4.11 0.69
CA LEU A 146 5.85 4.05 -0.74
C LEU A 146 4.53 4.76 -1.04
N ALA A 147 3.49 4.55 -0.24
CA ALA A 147 2.22 5.26 -0.39
C ALA A 147 2.43 6.78 -0.33
N ILE A 148 3.14 7.28 0.68
CA ILE A 148 3.44 8.71 0.84
C ILE A 148 4.21 9.24 -0.37
N VAL A 149 5.24 8.52 -0.83
CA VAL A 149 6.05 8.92 -2.00
C VAL A 149 5.19 9.03 -3.26
N PHE A 150 4.30 8.06 -3.53
CA PHE A 150 3.43 8.11 -4.71
C PHE A 150 2.41 9.24 -4.63
N TRP A 151 1.79 9.48 -3.47
CA TRP A 151 0.88 10.60 -3.27
C TRP A 151 1.60 11.95 -3.41
N ALA A 152 2.80 12.09 -2.86
CA ALA A 152 3.62 13.29 -3.01
C ALA A 152 4.03 13.52 -4.46
N ALA A 153 4.44 12.49 -5.19
CA ALA A 153 4.78 12.57 -6.60
C ALA A 153 3.58 13.00 -7.45
N LEU A 154 2.40 12.44 -7.19
CA LEU A 154 1.15 12.83 -7.86
C LEU A 154 0.82 14.31 -7.60
N GLY A 155 0.90 14.73 -6.35
CA GLY A 155 0.69 16.13 -5.95
C GLY A 155 1.67 17.08 -6.63
N LEU A 156 2.96 16.75 -6.60
CA LEU A 156 4.03 17.57 -7.22
C LEU A 156 3.83 17.69 -8.73
N LEU A 157 3.56 16.60 -9.42
CA LEU A 157 3.30 16.60 -10.86
C LEU A 157 2.16 17.55 -11.22
N ASN A 158 1.05 17.47 -10.48
CA ASN A 158 -0.12 18.32 -10.71
C ASN A 158 0.16 19.81 -10.41
N VAL A 159 0.90 20.10 -9.34
CA VAL A 159 1.31 21.48 -9.00
C VAL A 159 2.23 22.05 -10.06
N LEU A 160 3.26 21.30 -10.51
CA LEU A 160 4.19 21.74 -11.55
C LEU A 160 3.45 22.00 -12.86
N TYR A 161 2.56 21.10 -13.25
CA TYR A 161 1.78 21.25 -14.47
C TYR A 161 0.85 22.48 -14.39
N SER A 162 0.14 22.65 -13.28
CA SER A 162 -0.73 23.81 -13.06
C SER A 162 0.04 25.13 -13.13
N THR A 163 1.21 25.19 -12.50
CA THR A 163 2.05 26.39 -12.54
C THR A 163 2.58 26.71 -13.94
N GLN A 164 2.91 25.68 -14.74
CA GLN A 164 3.30 25.87 -16.14
C GLN A 164 2.14 26.41 -16.99
N CYS A 165 0.94 25.86 -16.86
CA CYS A 165 -0.25 26.34 -17.55
C CYS A 165 -0.50 27.85 -17.27
N ILE A 166 -0.43 28.25 -16.01
CA ILE A 166 -0.62 29.65 -15.59
C ILE A 166 0.48 30.54 -16.17
N LYS A 167 1.75 30.11 -16.13
CA LYS A 167 2.88 30.87 -16.69
C LYS A 167 2.76 31.08 -18.20
N GLU A 168 2.37 30.02 -18.93
CA GLU A 168 2.19 30.12 -20.38
C GLU A 168 1.07 31.07 -20.76
N GLU A 169 -0.07 31.01 -20.06
CA GLU A 169 -1.19 31.90 -20.33
C GLU A 169 -0.82 33.37 -20.04
N ARG A 170 -0.14 33.65 -18.94
CA ARG A 170 0.37 34.98 -18.64
C ARG A 170 1.32 35.49 -19.73
N ARG A 171 2.21 34.66 -20.27
CA ARG A 171 3.08 35.01 -21.39
C ARG A 171 2.28 35.33 -22.65
N ARG A 172 1.24 34.55 -22.97
CA ARG A 172 0.35 34.81 -24.11
C ARG A 172 -0.38 36.15 -23.96
N MET A 173 -0.89 36.43 -22.80
CA MET A 173 -1.58 37.71 -22.51
C MET A 173 -0.65 38.89 -22.66
N LEU A 174 0.56 38.84 -22.14
CA LEU A 174 1.57 39.88 -22.26
C LEU A 174 1.98 40.11 -23.73
N SER A 175 2.14 39.04 -24.51
CA SER A 175 2.45 39.14 -25.94
C SER A 175 1.31 39.79 -26.74
N TYR A 176 0.06 39.46 -26.38
CA TYR A 176 -1.12 40.08 -27.00
C TYR A 176 -1.21 41.58 -26.68
N GLN A 177 -0.96 41.98 -25.43
CA GLN A 177 -0.97 43.38 -25.02
C GLN A 177 0.13 44.17 -25.76
N LYS A 178 1.34 43.65 -25.88
CA LYS A 178 2.43 44.29 -26.65
C LYS A 178 2.07 44.52 -28.12
N ARG A 179 1.47 43.51 -28.79
CA ARG A 179 1.01 43.64 -30.17
C ARG A 179 -0.06 44.73 -30.34
N LYS A 180 -1.01 44.79 -29.39
CA LYS A 180 -2.07 45.81 -29.43
C LYS A 180 -1.53 47.24 -29.25
N GLN A 181 -0.46 47.41 -28.47
CA GLN A 181 0.22 48.72 -28.30
C GLN A 181 1.02 49.12 -29.56
N GLN A 182 1.57 48.18 -30.30
CA GLN A 182 2.33 48.47 -31.55
C GLN A 182 1.43 48.86 -32.72
N HIS A 183 0.13 48.54 -32.69
CA HIS A 183 -0.85 48.88 -33.70
C HIS A 183 -1.71 50.09 -33.39
N ARG A 184 -1.38 50.79 -32.30
CA ARG A 184 -1.92 52.12 -31.96
C ARG A 184 -0.89 53.23 -32.21
#